data_7cd10e95faea2655bc8ca523720c3812
#
_entry.id   7cd10e95faea2655bc8ca523720c3812
#
_cell.length_a   1.000
_cell.length_b   1.000
_cell.length_c   1.000
_cell.angle_alpha   90.00
_cell.angle_beta   90.00
_cell.angle_gamma   90.00
#
_symmetry.space_group_name_H-M   'P 1'
#
loop_
_entity.id
_entity.type
_entity.pdbx_description
1 polymer ?
#
loop_
_entity_poly.entity_id
_entity_poly.type
_entity_poly.pdbx_seq_one_letter_code
_entity_poly.pdbx_strand_id
1 'polypeptide(L)'
;VEPMSEQALLDTIELEMKVRRAGGKNYLIVAPGNYGLDFLREAYGIQDKDVVKCSNYIGQSMDMAADCKFQGLVLAGHIGKLIKVSGGVMNTHSRWADCRMDLLATAMLRAGFSADRARAVLDCVTTDDALALLSEEEREATIGQIMRSIEKYMEYRMADQMPVGAILYSNVYGILGKTSKVDTLMHLWEEENQ
;
A
#
# COMPACT_ATOMS: atom_id res chain seq x y z
N VAL A 1 18.37 13.50 -19.10
CA VAL A 1 17.89 13.82 -17.74
C VAL A 1 18.46 12.78 -16.80
N GLU A 2 19.35 13.18 -15.89
CA GLU A 2 19.84 12.26 -14.86
C GLU A 2 18.70 11.87 -13.92
N PRO A 3 18.58 10.58 -13.56
CA PRO A 3 17.60 10.17 -12.58
C PRO A 3 17.89 10.82 -11.23
N MET A 4 16.84 11.24 -10.54
CA MET A 4 16.94 11.79 -9.18
C MET A 4 17.60 10.76 -8.26
N SER A 5 18.55 11.20 -7.43
CA SER A 5 19.17 10.32 -6.43
C SER A 5 18.13 9.85 -5.41
N GLU A 6 18.40 8.72 -4.77
CA GLU A 6 17.52 8.20 -3.69
C GLU A 6 17.30 9.24 -2.60
N GLN A 7 18.38 9.90 -2.15
CA GLN A 7 18.30 10.94 -1.13
C GLN A 7 17.46 12.14 -1.58
N ALA A 8 17.68 12.63 -2.81
CA ALA A 8 16.89 13.75 -3.33
C ALA A 8 15.39 13.43 -3.43
N LEU A 9 15.04 12.18 -3.73
CA LEU A 9 13.65 11.75 -3.76
C LEU A 9 13.06 11.69 -2.34
N LEU A 10 13.80 11.16 -1.37
CA LEU A 10 13.37 11.14 0.04
C LEU A 10 13.20 12.56 0.59
N ASP A 11 14.15 13.45 0.32
CA ASP A 11 14.07 14.87 0.71
C ASP A 11 12.85 15.56 0.11
N THR A 12 12.50 15.22 -1.14
CA THR A 12 11.31 15.75 -1.81
C THR A 12 10.03 15.27 -1.14
N ILE A 13 9.94 13.98 -0.79
CA ILE A 13 8.79 13.41 -0.07
C ILE A 13 8.62 14.08 1.30
N GLU A 14 9.72 14.22 2.04
CA GLU A 14 9.70 14.87 3.36
C GLU A 14 9.29 16.35 3.27
N LEU A 15 9.82 17.09 2.30
CA LEU A 15 9.46 18.48 2.08
C LEU A 15 7.97 18.63 1.75
N GLU A 16 7.44 17.79 0.87
CA GLU A 16 6.01 17.79 0.54
C GLU A 16 5.14 17.55 1.78
N MET A 17 5.50 16.60 2.63
CA MET A 17 4.80 16.35 3.89
C MET A 17 4.86 17.55 4.83
N LYS A 18 6.04 18.16 5.00
CA LYS A 18 6.22 19.38 5.83
C LYS A 18 5.36 20.55 5.33
N VAL A 19 5.29 20.77 4.01
CA VAL A 19 4.46 21.82 3.42
C VAL A 19 2.97 21.57 3.70
N ARG A 20 2.50 20.34 3.52
CA ARG A 20 1.11 19.97 3.82
C ARG A 20 0.79 20.15 5.29
N ARG A 21 1.69 19.72 6.16
CA ARG A 21 1.50 19.87 7.62
C ARG A 21 1.47 21.33 8.05
N ALA A 22 2.36 22.17 7.49
CA ALA A 22 2.36 23.62 7.72
C ALA A 22 1.09 24.30 7.19
N GLY A 23 0.49 23.74 6.12
CA GLY A 23 -0.81 24.17 5.59
C GLY A 23 -2.02 23.70 6.41
N GLY A 24 -1.81 23.06 7.57
CA GLY A 24 -2.87 22.64 8.48
C GLY A 24 -3.42 21.23 8.22
N LYS A 25 -2.86 20.48 7.27
CA LYS A 25 -3.32 19.11 6.99
C LYS A 25 -2.87 18.14 8.08
N ASN A 26 -3.79 17.33 8.59
CA ASN A 26 -3.56 16.35 9.64
C ASN A 26 -3.55 14.91 9.12
N TYR A 27 -4.20 14.65 7.99
CA TYR A 27 -4.33 13.33 7.40
C TYR A 27 -3.68 13.29 6.03
N LEU A 28 -2.98 12.17 5.73
CA LEU A 28 -2.29 11.96 4.46
C LEU A 28 -2.89 10.81 3.67
N ILE A 29 -2.94 10.99 2.35
CA ILE A 29 -3.03 9.87 1.40
C ILE A 29 -1.69 9.76 0.70
N VAL A 30 -1.14 8.55 0.68
CA VAL A 30 0.16 8.23 0.11
C VAL A 30 0.02 7.14 -0.94
N ALA A 31 0.71 7.26 -2.06
CA ALA A 31 0.68 6.26 -3.11
C ALA A 31 2.08 6.01 -3.72
N PRO A 32 2.46 4.74 -3.98
CA PRO A 32 3.74 4.40 -4.59
C PRO A 32 3.70 4.51 -6.13
N GLY A 33 3.56 5.72 -6.66
CA GLY A 33 3.63 6.00 -8.09
C GLY A 33 2.30 6.34 -8.76
N ASN A 34 2.33 6.53 -10.08
CA ASN A 34 1.23 7.12 -10.85
C ASN A 34 -0.02 6.23 -10.91
N TYR A 35 0.13 4.90 -10.99
CA TYR A 35 -1.03 3.99 -10.97
C TYR A 35 -1.92 4.16 -9.73
N GLY A 36 -1.31 4.50 -8.58
CA GLY A 36 -2.06 4.80 -7.37
C GLY A 36 -2.88 6.07 -7.48
N LEU A 37 -2.37 7.08 -8.19
CA LEU A 37 -3.08 8.34 -8.44
C LEU A 37 -4.29 8.12 -9.35
N ASP A 38 -4.11 7.39 -10.46
CA ASP A 38 -5.19 7.08 -11.38
C ASP A 38 -6.32 6.33 -10.66
N PHE A 39 -5.96 5.32 -9.87
CA PHE A 39 -6.92 4.58 -9.04
C PHE A 39 -7.66 5.48 -8.04
N LEU A 40 -6.95 6.33 -7.29
CA LEU A 40 -7.57 7.22 -6.30
C LEU A 40 -8.48 8.25 -6.95
N ARG A 41 -8.13 8.74 -8.14
CA ARG A 41 -8.96 9.65 -8.92
C ARG A 41 -10.25 8.99 -9.39
N GLU A 42 -10.15 7.77 -9.92
CA GLU A 42 -11.29 7.03 -10.46
C GLU A 42 -12.21 6.51 -9.35
N ALA A 43 -11.65 5.94 -8.29
CA ALA A 43 -12.42 5.29 -7.24
C ALA A 43 -12.95 6.25 -6.17
N TYR A 44 -12.24 7.35 -5.91
CA TYR A 44 -12.54 8.27 -4.80
C TYR A 44 -12.63 9.75 -5.21
N GLY A 45 -12.38 10.10 -6.47
CA GLY A 45 -12.37 11.49 -6.94
C GLY A 45 -11.21 12.35 -6.41
N ILE A 46 -10.19 11.72 -5.81
CA ILE A 46 -9.06 12.39 -5.17
C ILE A 46 -8.10 12.89 -6.25
N GLN A 47 -7.70 14.16 -6.15
CA GLN A 47 -6.81 14.77 -7.13
C GLN A 47 -5.34 14.44 -6.84
N ASP A 48 -4.52 14.37 -7.87
CA ASP A 48 -3.08 14.08 -7.77
C ASP A 48 -2.34 14.99 -6.79
N LYS A 49 -2.74 16.27 -6.75
CA LYS A 49 -2.18 17.28 -5.84
C LYS A 49 -2.42 16.98 -4.36
N ASP A 50 -3.40 16.13 -4.04
CA ASP A 50 -3.81 15.81 -2.68
C ASP A 50 -3.14 14.52 -2.17
N VAL A 51 -2.35 13.83 -3.02
CA VAL A 51 -1.67 12.58 -2.71
C VAL A 51 -0.16 12.78 -2.67
N VAL A 52 0.50 12.26 -1.65
CA VAL A 52 1.96 12.22 -1.57
C VAL A 52 2.49 10.99 -2.29
N LYS A 53 3.39 11.19 -3.25
CA LYS A 53 4.02 10.10 -4.00
C LYS A 53 5.23 9.55 -3.24
N CYS A 54 5.12 8.34 -2.71
CA CYS A 54 6.21 7.74 -1.92
C CYS A 54 7.17 6.84 -2.72
N SER A 55 6.97 6.68 -4.03
CA SER A 55 7.77 5.76 -4.86
C SER A 55 7.80 4.33 -4.27
N ASN A 56 8.97 3.80 -3.98
CA ASN A 56 9.16 2.51 -3.33
C ASN A 56 9.41 2.64 -1.81
N TYR A 57 9.49 3.87 -1.28
CA TYR A 57 9.93 4.16 0.10
C TYR A 57 8.76 4.21 1.09
N ILE A 58 7.96 3.14 1.12
CA ILE A 58 6.74 3.06 1.96
C ILE A 58 7.09 3.25 3.43
N GLY A 59 8.09 2.52 3.93
CA GLY A 59 8.46 2.59 5.35
C GLY A 59 8.97 3.97 5.74
N GLN A 60 9.93 4.53 4.98
CA GLN A 60 10.45 5.87 5.26
C GLN A 60 9.36 6.94 5.18
N SER A 61 8.42 6.81 4.25
CA SER A 61 7.31 7.76 4.15
C SER A 61 6.37 7.69 5.36
N MET A 62 6.15 6.52 5.93
CA MET A 62 5.39 6.37 7.17
C MET A 62 6.12 7.02 8.36
N ASP A 63 7.44 6.80 8.48
CA ASP A 63 8.27 7.42 9.52
C ASP A 63 8.26 8.95 9.40
N MET A 64 8.46 9.49 8.19
CA MET A 64 8.41 10.93 7.92
C MET A 64 7.05 11.54 8.28
N ALA A 65 5.96 10.85 7.99
CA ALA A 65 4.61 11.30 8.34
C ALA A 65 4.43 11.38 9.87
N ALA A 66 4.91 10.37 10.61
CA ALA A 66 4.88 10.36 12.06
C ALA A 66 5.77 11.48 12.66
N ASP A 67 6.98 11.68 12.12
CA ASP A 67 7.89 12.76 12.53
C ASP A 67 7.30 14.16 12.28
N CYS A 68 6.60 14.33 11.16
CA CYS A 68 5.85 15.55 10.84
C CYS A 68 4.57 15.71 11.68
N LYS A 69 4.24 14.76 12.57
CA LYS A 69 3.08 14.81 13.46
C LYS A 69 1.73 14.80 12.72
N PHE A 70 1.64 14.04 11.66
CA PHE A 70 0.34 13.71 11.08
C PHE A 70 -0.47 12.82 12.03
N GLN A 71 -1.79 12.95 11.96
CA GLN A 71 -2.73 12.21 12.82
C GLN A 71 -3.23 10.92 12.19
N GLY A 72 -2.89 10.69 10.92
CA GLY A 72 -3.22 9.47 10.21
C GLY A 72 -2.73 9.44 8.76
N LEU A 73 -2.54 8.23 8.25
CA LEU A 73 -2.07 7.98 6.89
C LEU A 73 -2.83 6.81 6.25
N VAL A 74 -3.28 7.00 5.02
CA VAL A 74 -3.80 5.93 4.16
C VAL A 74 -2.83 5.70 3.00
N LEU A 75 -2.34 4.48 2.88
CA LEU A 75 -1.52 4.01 1.77
C LEU A 75 -2.39 3.32 0.73
N ALA A 76 -2.48 3.85 -0.48
CA ALA A 76 -3.18 3.21 -1.58
C ALA A 76 -2.19 2.68 -2.62
N GLY A 77 -2.24 1.39 -2.93
CA GLY A 77 -1.29 0.83 -3.87
C GLY A 77 -1.75 -0.44 -4.57
N HIS A 78 -1.18 -0.63 -5.78
CA HIS A 78 -1.39 -1.83 -6.58
C HIS A 78 -0.81 -3.06 -5.90
N ILE A 79 -1.50 -4.20 -6.00
CA ILE A 79 -1.09 -5.48 -5.39
C ILE A 79 0.34 -5.86 -5.75
N GLY A 80 0.80 -5.60 -6.97
CA GLY A 80 2.18 -5.86 -7.41
C GLY A 80 3.27 -5.20 -6.57
N LYS A 81 2.94 -4.13 -5.82
CA LYS A 81 3.85 -3.48 -4.87
C LYS A 81 3.47 -3.79 -3.41
N LEU A 82 2.21 -3.56 -3.05
CA LEU A 82 1.77 -3.64 -1.66
C LEU A 82 1.78 -5.06 -1.08
N ILE A 83 1.70 -6.10 -1.91
CA ILE A 83 1.87 -7.46 -1.42
C ILE A 83 3.20 -7.66 -0.67
N LYS A 84 4.26 -6.95 -1.04
CA LYS A 84 5.57 -7.03 -0.36
C LYS A 84 5.49 -6.54 1.09
N VAL A 85 4.62 -5.57 1.37
CA VAL A 85 4.36 -5.09 2.73
C VAL A 85 3.78 -6.20 3.60
N SER A 86 3.01 -7.15 3.04
CA SER A 86 2.53 -8.32 3.79
C SER A 86 3.63 -9.26 4.28
N GLY A 87 4.82 -9.14 3.73
CA GLY A 87 6.05 -9.80 4.19
C GLY A 87 6.96 -8.91 5.04
N GLY A 88 6.52 -7.69 5.38
CA GLY A 88 7.33 -6.71 6.12
C GLY A 88 8.34 -5.96 5.26
N VAL A 89 8.30 -6.12 3.92
CA VAL A 89 9.20 -5.42 2.99
C VAL A 89 8.66 -4.01 2.73
N MET A 90 9.30 -3.02 3.33
CA MET A 90 8.86 -1.63 3.33
C MET A 90 9.53 -0.75 2.26
N ASN A 91 10.55 -1.25 1.56
CA ASN A 91 11.04 -0.73 0.29
C ASN A 91 10.66 -1.71 -0.81
N THR A 92 9.71 -1.32 -1.66
CA THR A 92 9.08 -2.23 -2.63
C THR A 92 9.85 -2.35 -3.95
N HIS A 93 11.03 -1.74 -4.07
CA HIS A 93 11.87 -1.89 -5.26
C HIS A 93 12.32 -3.35 -5.41
N SER A 94 12.23 -3.91 -6.63
CA SER A 94 12.55 -5.32 -6.91
C SER A 94 14.01 -5.70 -6.62
N ARG A 95 14.93 -4.73 -6.63
CA ARG A 95 16.34 -4.93 -6.23
C ARG A 95 16.47 -5.38 -4.76
N TRP A 96 15.55 -5.01 -3.89
CA TRP A 96 15.57 -5.38 -2.47
C TRP A 96 14.90 -6.74 -2.22
N ALA A 97 13.78 -6.98 -2.86
CA ALA A 97 13.09 -8.25 -2.79
C ALA A 97 12.07 -8.37 -3.94
N ASP A 98 12.02 -9.55 -4.56
CA ASP A 98 10.92 -9.95 -5.44
C ASP A 98 10.31 -11.25 -4.90
N CYS A 99 9.48 -11.11 -3.89
CA CYS A 99 8.85 -12.20 -3.15
C CYS A 99 7.32 -12.24 -3.34
N ARG A 100 6.82 -11.66 -4.44
CA ARG A 100 5.37 -11.49 -4.67
C ARG A 100 4.63 -12.81 -4.71
N MET A 101 5.13 -13.77 -5.46
CA MET A 101 4.49 -15.08 -5.63
C MET A 101 4.63 -15.92 -4.35
N ASP A 102 5.77 -15.85 -3.68
CA ASP A 102 5.98 -16.52 -2.38
C ASP A 102 5.00 -16.03 -1.33
N LEU A 103 4.78 -14.71 -1.26
CA LEU A 103 3.81 -14.12 -0.33
C LEU A 103 2.37 -14.48 -0.68
N LEU A 104 2.04 -14.53 -1.98
CA LEU A 104 0.72 -14.98 -2.43
C LEU A 104 0.48 -16.44 -2.07
N ALA A 105 1.42 -17.33 -2.39
CA ALA A 105 1.36 -18.75 -2.04
C ALA A 105 1.27 -18.96 -0.51
N THR A 106 2.03 -18.20 0.26
CA THR A 106 1.96 -18.22 1.73
C THR A 106 0.59 -17.78 2.23
N ALA A 107 -0.01 -16.75 1.64
CA ALA A 107 -1.36 -16.29 2.00
C ALA A 107 -2.42 -17.35 1.68
N MET A 108 -2.30 -18.04 0.56
CA MET A 108 -3.16 -19.16 0.18
C MET A 108 -3.09 -20.31 1.19
N LEU A 109 -1.87 -20.70 1.59
CA LEU A 109 -1.67 -21.75 2.61
C LEU A 109 -2.29 -21.33 3.95
N ARG A 110 -2.13 -20.08 4.36
CA ARG A 110 -2.75 -19.53 5.58
C ARG A 110 -4.28 -19.46 5.50
N ALA A 111 -4.82 -19.31 4.28
CA ALA A 111 -6.25 -19.37 4.02
C ALA A 111 -6.81 -20.81 4.03
N GLY A 112 -5.93 -21.83 4.14
CA GLY A 112 -6.31 -23.23 4.22
C GLY A 112 -6.34 -23.96 2.89
N PHE A 113 -5.84 -23.35 1.80
CA PHE A 113 -5.76 -24.01 0.50
C PHE A 113 -4.62 -25.04 0.45
N SER A 114 -4.77 -26.04 -0.43
CA SER A 114 -3.78 -27.11 -0.56
C SER A 114 -2.44 -26.59 -1.09
N ALA A 115 -1.36 -27.32 -0.79
CA ALA A 115 -0.04 -27.00 -1.31
C ALA A 115 0.02 -26.99 -2.85
N ASP A 116 -0.78 -27.81 -3.52
CA ASP A 116 -0.82 -27.86 -4.98
C ASP A 116 -1.47 -26.59 -5.55
N ARG A 117 -2.51 -26.08 -4.90
CA ARG A 117 -3.11 -24.80 -5.29
C ARG A 117 -2.13 -23.64 -5.07
N ALA A 118 -1.43 -23.63 -3.92
CA ALA A 118 -0.44 -22.61 -3.62
C ALA A 118 0.77 -22.67 -4.58
N ARG A 119 1.20 -23.87 -4.99
CA ARG A 119 2.28 -24.01 -5.98
C ARG A 119 1.89 -23.44 -7.36
N ALA A 120 0.63 -23.55 -7.75
CA ALA A 120 0.18 -23.07 -9.05
C ALA A 120 0.44 -21.58 -9.31
N VAL A 121 0.54 -20.76 -8.26
CA VAL A 121 0.81 -19.32 -8.40
C VAL A 121 2.31 -18.98 -8.40
N LEU A 122 3.19 -19.91 -7.97
CA LEU A 122 4.63 -19.63 -7.85
C LEU A 122 5.31 -19.36 -9.20
N ASP A 123 4.80 -19.96 -10.28
CA ASP A 123 5.35 -19.81 -11.64
C ASP A 123 4.74 -18.60 -12.38
N CYS A 124 3.81 -17.87 -11.78
CA CYS A 124 3.24 -16.67 -12.38
C CYS A 124 4.23 -15.51 -12.39
N VAL A 125 4.17 -14.70 -13.45
CA VAL A 125 5.04 -13.53 -13.60
C VAL A 125 4.46 -12.31 -12.90
N THR A 126 3.14 -12.12 -12.99
CA THR A 126 2.44 -10.99 -12.40
C THR A 126 1.44 -11.42 -11.34
N THR A 127 1.13 -10.51 -10.44
CA THR A 127 0.09 -10.75 -9.42
C THR A 127 -1.29 -10.89 -10.03
N ASP A 128 -1.59 -10.21 -11.14
CA ASP A 128 -2.87 -10.32 -11.81
C ASP A 128 -3.02 -11.68 -12.50
N ASP A 129 -1.95 -12.23 -13.11
CA ASP A 129 -1.94 -13.60 -13.63
C ASP A 129 -2.21 -14.62 -12.53
N ALA A 130 -1.56 -14.44 -11.38
CA ALA A 130 -1.76 -15.32 -10.23
C ALA A 130 -3.20 -15.23 -9.67
N LEU A 131 -3.76 -14.04 -9.58
CA LEU A 131 -5.16 -13.85 -9.16
C LEU A 131 -6.15 -14.45 -10.15
N ALA A 132 -5.83 -14.47 -11.45
CA ALA A 132 -6.67 -15.08 -12.48
C ALA A 132 -6.79 -16.61 -12.36
N LEU A 133 -5.83 -17.26 -11.69
CA LEU A 133 -5.89 -18.71 -11.41
C LEU A 133 -6.84 -19.05 -10.25
N LEU A 134 -7.23 -18.05 -9.45
CA LEU A 134 -8.05 -18.25 -8.26
C LEU A 134 -9.52 -18.04 -8.56
N SER A 135 -10.38 -18.87 -7.96
CA SER A 135 -11.81 -18.57 -7.91
C SER A 135 -12.05 -17.29 -7.10
N GLU A 136 -13.25 -16.74 -7.19
CA GLU A 136 -13.62 -15.54 -6.40
C GLU A 136 -13.44 -15.79 -4.90
N GLU A 137 -13.93 -16.91 -4.39
CA GLU A 137 -13.80 -17.32 -2.98
C GLU A 137 -12.33 -17.50 -2.57
N GLU A 138 -11.53 -18.18 -3.39
CA GLU A 138 -10.09 -18.34 -3.13
C GLU A 138 -9.36 -16.99 -3.10
N ARG A 139 -9.72 -16.08 -4.01
CA ARG A 139 -9.16 -14.75 -4.10
C ARG A 139 -9.50 -13.92 -2.87
N GLU A 140 -10.77 -13.87 -2.48
CA GLU A 140 -11.20 -13.15 -1.28
C GLU A 140 -10.50 -13.66 -0.01
N ALA A 141 -10.45 -14.97 0.20
CA ALA A 141 -9.79 -15.57 1.35
C ALA A 141 -8.28 -15.27 1.37
N THR A 142 -7.62 -15.36 0.21
CA THR A 142 -6.18 -15.07 0.06
C THR A 142 -5.88 -13.60 0.30
N ILE A 143 -6.65 -12.71 -0.29
CA ILE A 143 -6.52 -11.26 -0.08
C ILE A 143 -6.77 -10.89 1.38
N GLY A 144 -7.74 -11.51 2.02
CA GLY A 144 -8.00 -11.32 3.45
C GLY A 144 -6.77 -11.64 4.32
N GLN A 145 -5.99 -12.68 3.99
CA GLN A 145 -4.72 -12.97 4.68
C GLN A 145 -3.64 -11.92 4.39
N ILE A 146 -3.55 -11.48 3.13
CA ILE A 146 -2.61 -10.42 2.73
C ILE A 146 -2.91 -9.13 3.50
N MET A 147 -4.18 -8.71 3.56
CA MET A 147 -4.60 -7.48 4.23
C MET A 147 -4.30 -7.52 5.73
N ARG A 148 -4.57 -8.63 6.42
CA ARG A 148 -4.21 -8.81 7.83
C ARG A 148 -2.70 -8.68 8.06
N SER A 149 -1.89 -9.22 7.15
CA SER A 149 -0.44 -9.14 7.24
C SER A 149 0.08 -7.73 6.94
N ILE A 150 -0.49 -7.02 5.97
CA ILE A 150 -0.18 -5.61 5.68
C ILE A 150 -0.47 -4.75 6.92
N GLU A 151 -1.67 -4.86 7.48
CA GLU A 151 -2.09 -4.13 8.67
C GLU A 151 -1.12 -4.35 9.83
N LYS A 152 -0.83 -5.64 10.13
CA LYS A 152 0.12 -6.02 11.19
C LYS A 152 1.48 -5.35 11.02
N TYR A 153 2.08 -5.39 9.82
CA TYR A 153 3.43 -4.84 9.63
C TYR A 153 3.45 -3.31 9.60
N MET A 154 2.40 -2.68 9.09
CA MET A 154 2.28 -1.22 9.15
C MET A 154 2.10 -0.73 10.60
N GLU A 155 1.22 -1.35 11.37
CA GLU A 155 1.00 -1.03 12.79
C GLU A 155 2.26 -1.30 13.62
N TYR A 156 2.94 -2.44 13.38
CA TYR A 156 4.20 -2.75 14.06
C TYR A 156 5.26 -1.67 13.81
N ARG A 157 5.38 -1.17 12.56
CA ARG A 157 6.32 -0.10 12.24
C ARG A 157 5.95 1.21 12.93
N MET A 158 4.69 1.53 12.99
CA MET A 158 4.25 2.79 13.62
C MET A 158 4.29 2.75 15.15
N ALA A 159 4.29 1.59 15.77
CA ALA A 159 4.39 1.45 17.23
C ALA A 159 3.49 2.46 17.97
N ASP A 160 2.23 2.57 17.56
CA ASP A 160 1.21 3.49 18.10
C ASP A 160 1.49 5.00 17.90
N GLN A 161 2.51 5.40 17.15
CA GLN A 161 2.82 6.80 16.90
C GLN A 161 1.76 7.50 16.03
N MET A 162 1.15 6.75 15.09
CA MET A 162 0.16 7.28 14.16
C MET A 162 -0.72 6.13 13.64
N PRO A 163 -2.05 6.26 13.60
CA PRO A 163 -2.92 5.31 12.92
C PRO A 163 -2.64 5.27 11.41
N VAL A 164 -2.61 4.06 10.87
CA VAL A 164 -2.32 3.80 9.46
C VAL A 164 -3.33 2.84 8.87
N GLY A 165 -3.63 3.04 7.59
CA GLY A 165 -4.49 2.15 6.82
C GLY A 165 -3.92 1.90 5.43
N ALA A 166 -4.33 0.81 4.78
CA ALA A 166 -3.95 0.48 3.43
C ALA A 166 -5.15 0.07 2.56
N ILE A 167 -5.15 0.54 1.32
CA ILE A 167 -6.06 0.12 0.25
C ILE A 167 -5.25 -0.67 -0.76
N LEU A 168 -5.62 -1.91 -0.97
CA LEU A 168 -5.03 -2.79 -1.97
C LEU A 168 -5.93 -2.85 -3.20
N TYR A 169 -5.39 -2.64 -4.38
CA TYR A 169 -6.14 -2.70 -5.62
C TYR A 169 -5.37 -3.44 -6.73
N SER A 170 -6.12 -3.86 -7.75
CA SER A 170 -5.63 -4.37 -9.03
C SER A 170 -6.28 -3.56 -10.16
N ASN A 171 -5.57 -3.41 -11.28
CA ASN A 171 -6.14 -2.77 -12.47
C ASN A 171 -7.22 -3.64 -13.13
N VAL A 172 -7.23 -4.94 -12.87
CA VAL A 172 -8.18 -5.91 -13.43
C VAL A 172 -9.41 -6.07 -12.53
N TYR A 173 -9.19 -6.13 -11.19
CA TYR A 173 -10.22 -6.50 -10.22
C TYR A 173 -10.70 -5.31 -9.36
N GLY A 174 -10.18 -4.10 -9.58
CA GLY A 174 -10.52 -2.94 -8.76
C GLY A 174 -10.01 -3.06 -7.33
N ILE A 175 -10.80 -2.60 -6.36
CA ILE A 175 -10.46 -2.70 -4.93
C ILE A 175 -10.47 -4.18 -4.52
N LEU A 176 -9.32 -4.67 -4.07
CA LEU A 176 -9.16 -6.02 -3.55
C LEU A 176 -9.43 -6.08 -2.04
N GLY A 177 -8.99 -5.07 -1.30
CA GLY A 177 -9.19 -5.04 0.15
C GLY A 177 -8.75 -3.74 0.80
N LYS A 178 -9.22 -3.55 2.03
CA LYS A 178 -8.86 -2.43 2.90
C LYS A 178 -8.51 -2.96 4.29
N THR A 179 -7.58 -2.30 4.98
CA THR A 179 -7.34 -2.55 6.40
C THR A 179 -8.41 -1.87 7.26
N SER A 180 -8.50 -2.23 8.53
CA SER A 180 -9.62 -1.87 9.41
C SER A 180 -9.80 -0.35 9.60
N LYS A 181 -8.74 0.45 9.57
CA LYS A 181 -8.78 1.89 9.84
C LYS A 181 -9.05 2.77 8.62
N VAL A 182 -9.08 2.19 7.41
CA VAL A 182 -9.16 2.97 6.16
C VAL A 182 -10.38 3.86 6.12
N ASP A 183 -11.57 3.31 6.37
CA ASP A 183 -12.81 4.07 6.21
C ASP A 183 -12.89 5.25 7.18
N THR A 184 -12.43 5.08 8.42
CA THR A 184 -12.33 6.18 9.40
C THR A 184 -11.31 7.23 8.96
N LEU A 185 -10.13 6.82 8.52
CA LEU A 185 -9.07 7.75 8.10
C LEU A 185 -9.45 8.52 6.82
N MET A 186 -10.11 7.86 5.88
CA MET A 186 -10.62 8.49 4.67
C MET A 186 -11.69 9.53 4.98
N HIS A 187 -12.62 9.22 5.87
CA HIS A 187 -13.65 10.15 6.31
C HIS A 187 -13.04 11.41 6.95
N LEU A 188 -12.08 11.25 7.87
CA LEU A 188 -11.38 12.36 8.51
C LEU A 188 -10.58 13.20 7.50
N TRP A 189 -9.97 12.56 6.51
CA TRP A 189 -9.28 13.24 5.43
C TRP A 189 -10.26 14.04 4.55
N GLU A 190 -11.42 13.48 4.22
CA GLU A 190 -12.47 14.15 3.44
C GLU A 190 -13.03 15.37 4.16
N GLU A 191 -13.32 15.27 5.46
CA GLU A 191 -13.80 16.40 6.29
C GLU A 191 -12.80 17.56 6.30
N GLU A 192 -11.49 17.26 6.30
CA GLU A 192 -10.44 18.27 6.29
C GLU A 192 -10.25 18.94 4.91
N ASN A 193 -10.73 18.34 3.83
CA ASN A 193 -10.50 18.79 2.46
C ASN A 193 -11.77 19.32 1.77
N GLN A 194 -12.90 19.37 2.47
CA GLN A 194 -14.12 20.06 2.05
C GLN A 194 -14.03 21.55 2.35
#